data_76b2d7fd053e266e2faabed9bf0f5d6c
#
_entry.id   76b2d7fd053e266e2faabed9bf0f5d6c
#
_cell.length_a   1.000
_cell.length_b   1.000
_cell.length_c   1.000
_cell.angle_alpha   90.00
_cell.angle_beta   90.00
_cell.angle_gamma   90.00
#
_symmetry.space_group_name_H-M   'P 1'
#
loop_
_entity.id
_entity.type
_entity.pdbx_description
1 polymer ?
#
loop_
_entity_poly.entity_id
_entity_poly.type
_entity_poly.pdbx_seq_one_letter_code
_entity_poly.pdbx_strand_id
1 'polypeptide(L)'
;NLFVFEVTSKKKVILISTDKAVRPTNIMGASKRVAELIFQSYADKNKKSPKSISNTIFSIVRFGNVLGSSGSVIPLFLEQIESGGPITLTHKDIIRYFMTIEEAANLVLNAAVIAKGGELFLLDMGKPTKIYSLAKQLITQQGLTLKDENNRNGDIEIKITGLRPGEKLYEELLIGDNPQKTINPKIFYAKE
;
A
#
# COMPACT_ATOMS: atom_id res chain seq x y z
N ASN A 1 0.36 0.27 -11.78
CA ASN A 1 1.70 0.21 -12.32
C ASN A 1 2.06 -1.25 -12.61
N LEU A 2 2.67 -1.49 -13.77
CA LEU A 2 3.10 -2.80 -14.25
C LEU A 2 4.62 -2.76 -14.39
N PHE A 3 5.32 -3.72 -13.81
CA PHE A 3 6.75 -3.88 -14.03
C PHE A 3 7.02 -5.18 -14.80
N VAL A 4 7.86 -5.10 -15.82
CA VAL A 4 8.30 -6.25 -16.61
C VAL A 4 9.80 -6.43 -16.39
N PHE A 5 10.18 -7.63 -15.95
CA PHE A 5 11.56 -8.01 -15.74
C PHE A 5 11.91 -9.21 -16.63
N GLU A 6 13.12 -9.23 -17.16
CA GLU A 6 13.68 -10.40 -17.82
C GLU A 6 14.78 -10.97 -16.93
N VAL A 7 14.54 -12.19 -16.44
CA VAL A 7 15.50 -12.91 -15.59
C VAL A 7 15.72 -14.28 -16.22
N THR A 8 16.94 -14.57 -16.68
CA THR A 8 17.32 -15.87 -17.26
C THR A 8 16.31 -16.40 -18.27
N SER A 9 16.28 -15.89 -19.48
CA SER A 9 15.42 -16.35 -20.60
C SER A 9 13.89 -16.40 -20.34
N LYS A 10 13.42 -16.07 -19.13
CA LYS A 10 12.00 -16.00 -18.78
C LYS A 10 11.59 -14.57 -18.49
N LYS A 11 10.56 -14.10 -19.16
CA LYS A 11 9.94 -12.80 -18.83
C LYS A 11 9.11 -12.94 -17.57
N LYS A 12 9.29 -12.01 -16.62
CA LYS A 12 8.48 -11.93 -15.41
C LYS A 12 7.71 -10.63 -15.43
N VAL A 13 6.42 -10.71 -15.22
CA VAL A 13 5.50 -9.55 -15.18
C VAL A 13 4.90 -9.49 -13.79
N ILE A 14 5.21 -8.41 -13.09
CA ILE A 14 4.75 -8.19 -11.71
C ILE A 14 3.74 -7.07 -11.69
N LEU A 15 2.52 -7.38 -11.26
CA LEU A 15 1.48 -6.39 -11.00
C LEU A 15 1.70 -5.78 -9.62
N ILE A 16 1.91 -4.48 -9.58
CA ILE A 16 1.88 -3.73 -8.32
C ILE A 16 0.43 -3.47 -7.95
N SER A 17 0.01 -4.07 -6.86
CA SER A 17 -1.32 -3.93 -6.28
C SER A 17 -1.27 -3.24 -4.92
N THR A 18 -2.36 -3.24 -4.19
CA THR A 18 -2.56 -2.46 -2.98
C THR A 18 -3.44 -3.21 -1.99
N ASP A 19 -3.32 -2.90 -0.71
CA ASP A 19 -4.23 -3.27 0.37
C ASP A 19 -5.71 -2.94 0.06
N LYS A 20 -5.96 -1.88 -0.72
CA LYS A 20 -7.31 -1.45 -1.12
C LYS A 20 -8.00 -2.38 -2.13
N ALA A 21 -7.27 -3.33 -2.73
CA ALA A 21 -7.84 -4.40 -3.54
C ALA A 21 -8.49 -5.51 -2.70
N VAL A 22 -8.22 -5.56 -1.40
CA VAL A 22 -8.83 -6.49 -0.45
C VAL A 22 -10.22 -5.99 -0.06
N ARG A 23 -11.27 -6.77 -0.31
CA ARG A 23 -12.67 -6.35 -0.04
C ARG A 23 -12.92 -4.90 -0.46
N PRO A 24 -12.78 -4.56 -1.75
CA PRO A 24 -12.76 -3.19 -2.21
C PRO A 24 -14.07 -2.46 -1.90
N THR A 25 -13.96 -1.27 -1.35
CA THR A 25 -15.07 -0.40 -0.97
C THR A 25 -15.18 0.84 -1.85
N ASN A 26 -14.24 0.99 -2.81
CA ASN A 26 -14.21 2.11 -3.75
C ASN A 26 -13.74 1.65 -5.13
N ILE A 27 -13.94 2.50 -6.14
CA ILE A 27 -13.65 2.21 -7.56
C ILE A 27 -12.16 1.88 -7.78
N MET A 28 -11.24 2.60 -7.13
CA MET A 28 -9.81 2.38 -7.27
C MET A 28 -9.42 0.98 -6.76
N GLY A 29 -9.90 0.58 -5.58
CA GLY A 29 -9.70 -0.76 -5.04
C GLY A 29 -10.30 -1.83 -5.93
N ALA A 30 -11.52 -1.63 -6.42
CA ALA A 30 -12.20 -2.54 -7.34
C ALA A 30 -11.43 -2.72 -8.66
N SER A 31 -10.94 -1.64 -9.27
CA SER A 31 -10.14 -1.70 -10.50
C SER A 31 -8.82 -2.47 -10.30
N LYS A 32 -8.18 -2.29 -9.14
CA LYS A 32 -6.98 -3.07 -8.78
C LYS A 32 -7.30 -4.55 -8.59
N ARG A 33 -8.43 -4.88 -7.93
CA ARG A 33 -8.86 -6.27 -7.79
C ARG A 33 -9.15 -6.93 -9.13
N VAL A 34 -9.80 -6.24 -10.06
CA VAL A 34 -9.99 -6.76 -11.43
C VAL A 34 -8.66 -7.03 -12.12
N ALA A 35 -7.69 -6.13 -11.99
CA ALA A 35 -6.34 -6.35 -12.54
C ALA A 35 -5.67 -7.59 -11.93
N GLU A 36 -5.80 -7.83 -10.63
CA GLU A 36 -5.30 -9.03 -9.97
C GLU A 36 -5.93 -10.32 -10.54
N LEU A 37 -7.26 -10.33 -10.69
CA LEU A 37 -7.97 -11.49 -11.25
C LEU A 37 -7.55 -11.79 -12.70
N ILE A 38 -7.29 -10.76 -13.51
CA ILE A 38 -6.74 -10.91 -14.86
C ILE A 38 -5.36 -11.58 -14.78
N PHE A 39 -4.48 -11.12 -13.90
CA PHE A 39 -3.14 -11.68 -13.73
C PHE A 39 -3.18 -13.14 -13.26
N GLN A 40 -4.04 -13.47 -12.32
CA GLN A 40 -4.26 -14.85 -11.86
C GLN A 40 -4.74 -15.74 -13.02
N SER A 41 -5.69 -15.26 -13.83
CA SER A 41 -6.18 -15.99 -15.00
C SER A 41 -5.08 -16.29 -16.02
N TYR A 42 -4.18 -15.34 -16.30
CA TYR A 42 -3.03 -15.57 -17.18
C TYR A 42 -2.03 -16.56 -16.58
N ALA A 43 -1.74 -16.46 -15.28
CA ALA A 43 -0.88 -17.40 -14.60
C ALA A 43 -1.42 -18.84 -14.66
N ASP A 44 -2.72 -19.02 -14.45
CA ASP A 44 -3.38 -20.33 -14.52
C ASP A 44 -3.40 -20.92 -15.93
N LYS A 45 -3.64 -20.09 -16.96
CA LYS A 45 -3.55 -20.51 -18.36
C LYS A 45 -2.14 -21.03 -18.69
N ASN A 46 -1.11 -20.32 -18.25
CA ASN A 46 0.27 -20.72 -18.49
C ASN A 46 0.63 -22.05 -17.79
N LYS A 47 0.09 -22.32 -16.61
CA LYS A 47 0.27 -23.59 -15.90
C LYS A 47 -0.39 -24.76 -16.62
N LYS A 48 -1.60 -24.55 -17.17
CA LYS A 48 -2.40 -25.59 -17.85
C LYS A 48 -1.90 -25.91 -19.26
N SER A 49 -1.19 -25.02 -19.90
CA SER A 49 -0.71 -25.17 -21.28
C SER A 49 0.78 -24.82 -21.39
N PRO A 50 1.68 -25.67 -20.90
CA PRO A 50 3.13 -25.39 -20.90
C PRO A 50 3.72 -25.18 -22.30
N LYS A 51 3.03 -25.63 -23.36
CA LYS A 51 3.41 -25.43 -24.78
C LYS A 51 2.85 -24.16 -25.41
N SER A 52 1.98 -23.41 -24.71
CA SER A 52 1.38 -22.20 -25.25
C SER A 52 2.25 -20.97 -24.98
N ILE A 53 2.84 -20.51 -26.03
CA ILE A 53 3.08 -19.12 -26.45
C ILE A 53 3.98 -18.22 -25.60
N SER A 54 4.06 -18.31 -24.28
CA SER A 54 5.03 -17.49 -23.57
C SER A 54 5.52 -18.12 -22.26
N ASN A 55 6.84 -18.21 -22.11
CA ASN A 55 7.52 -18.51 -20.84
C ASN A 55 7.35 -17.37 -19.81
N THR A 56 6.30 -16.55 -19.93
CA THR A 56 6.08 -15.39 -19.07
C THR A 56 5.49 -15.80 -17.74
N ILE A 57 6.11 -15.36 -16.66
CA ILE A 57 5.68 -15.59 -15.29
C ILE A 57 4.86 -14.36 -14.85
N PHE A 58 3.62 -14.56 -14.44
CA PHE A 58 2.75 -13.53 -13.91
C PHE A 58 2.60 -13.70 -12.41
N SER A 59 2.88 -12.65 -11.64
CA SER A 59 2.71 -12.62 -10.19
C SER A 59 2.26 -11.24 -9.74
N ILE A 60 1.74 -11.15 -8.52
CA ILE A 60 1.15 -9.94 -7.95
C ILE A 60 1.90 -9.61 -6.67
N VAL A 61 2.13 -8.32 -6.40
CA VAL A 61 2.66 -7.83 -5.14
C VAL A 61 1.70 -6.80 -4.56
N ARG A 62 1.20 -7.06 -3.36
CA ARG A 62 0.39 -6.14 -2.56
C ARG A 62 1.20 -5.50 -1.46
N PHE A 63 1.02 -4.22 -1.27
CA PHE A 63 1.50 -3.47 -0.12
C PHE A 63 0.61 -2.27 0.18
N GLY A 64 0.78 -1.68 1.35
CA GLY A 64 0.01 -0.53 1.80
C GLY A 64 0.54 0.80 1.25
N ASN A 65 0.58 1.83 2.11
CA ASN A 65 0.99 3.16 1.68
C ASN A 65 2.52 3.28 1.59
N VAL A 66 2.97 4.12 0.67
CA VAL A 66 4.39 4.44 0.50
C VAL A 66 4.63 5.89 0.86
N LEU A 67 5.61 6.14 1.74
CA LEU A 67 5.96 7.48 2.20
C LEU A 67 6.46 8.36 1.05
N GLY A 68 6.02 9.61 1.02
CA GLY A 68 6.50 10.58 0.03
C GLY A 68 5.95 10.37 -1.39
N SER A 69 4.99 9.49 -1.59
CA SER A 69 4.34 9.33 -2.89
C SER A 69 3.48 10.57 -3.22
N SER A 70 3.36 10.89 -4.52
CA SER A 70 2.54 12.01 -5.00
C SER A 70 1.09 11.90 -4.50
N GLY A 71 0.55 12.98 -3.94
CA GLY A 71 -0.80 13.02 -3.38
C GLY A 71 -0.95 12.25 -2.05
N SER A 72 0.16 11.88 -1.40
CA SER A 72 0.10 11.21 -0.09
C SER A 72 -0.18 12.19 1.06
N VAL A 73 -0.53 11.62 2.22
CA VAL A 73 -0.97 12.38 3.39
C VAL A 73 0.10 13.31 3.96
N ILE A 74 1.39 12.95 3.88
CA ILE A 74 2.48 13.76 4.44
C ILE A 74 2.66 15.08 3.68
N PRO A 75 2.84 15.10 2.34
CA PRO A 75 2.88 16.35 1.59
C PRO A 75 1.65 17.24 1.82
N LEU A 76 0.45 16.65 1.85
CA LEU A 76 -0.77 17.40 2.12
C LEU A 76 -0.74 18.07 3.51
N PHE A 77 -0.31 17.36 4.54
CA PHE A 77 -0.23 17.91 5.90
C PHE A 77 0.82 19.01 6.00
N LEU A 78 1.97 18.86 5.35
CA LEU A 78 3.01 19.89 5.30
C LEU A 78 2.50 21.15 4.61
N GLU A 79 1.83 21.03 3.46
CA GLU A 79 1.20 22.15 2.76
C GLU A 79 0.17 22.87 3.64
N GLN A 80 -0.66 22.11 4.37
CA GLN A 80 -1.63 22.67 5.29
C GLN A 80 -0.98 23.39 6.48
N ILE A 81 0.11 22.84 7.03
CA ILE A 81 0.88 23.49 8.09
C ILE A 81 1.50 24.79 7.59
N GLU A 82 2.15 24.80 6.44
CA GLU A 82 2.76 25.97 5.82
C GLU A 82 1.72 27.08 5.54
N SER A 83 0.48 26.70 5.26
CA SER A 83 -0.65 27.61 5.06
C SER A 83 -1.29 28.13 6.37
N GLY A 84 -0.75 27.75 7.55
CA GLY A 84 -1.31 28.13 8.85
C GLY A 84 -2.44 27.23 9.35
N GLY A 85 -2.66 26.08 8.72
CA GLY A 85 -3.69 25.11 9.10
C GLY A 85 -5.11 25.44 8.62
N PRO A 86 -6.11 24.68 9.06
CA PRO A 86 -6.00 23.48 9.88
C PRO A 86 -5.50 22.28 9.08
N ILE A 87 -4.88 21.29 9.75
CA ILE A 87 -4.70 19.96 9.18
C ILE A 87 -6.07 19.29 9.11
N THR A 88 -6.42 18.75 7.94
CA THR A 88 -7.67 18.01 7.76
C THR A 88 -7.46 16.50 7.86
N LEU A 89 -8.17 15.87 8.79
CA LEU A 89 -8.10 14.42 9.02
C LEU A 89 -9.50 13.82 8.91
N THR A 90 -9.63 12.70 8.22
CA THR A 90 -10.95 12.09 7.98
C THR A 90 -11.51 11.41 9.23
N HIS A 91 -10.65 10.79 10.08
CA HIS A 91 -11.09 10.20 11.34
C HIS A 91 -9.92 10.10 12.33
N LYS A 92 -10.18 10.33 13.63
CA LYS A 92 -9.15 10.33 14.69
C LYS A 92 -8.44 8.97 14.85
N ASP A 93 -9.15 7.87 14.61
CA ASP A 93 -8.64 6.52 14.81
C ASP A 93 -8.19 5.85 13.51
N ILE A 94 -8.06 6.60 12.43
CA ILE A 94 -7.60 6.02 11.16
C ILE A 94 -6.13 5.56 11.28
N ILE A 95 -5.89 4.33 10.83
CA ILE A 95 -4.58 3.70 10.88
C ILE A 95 -4.15 3.33 9.46
N ARG A 96 -2.88 3.55 9.15
CA ARG A 96 -2.25 3.12 7.90
C ARG A 96 -0.88 2.52 8.17
N TYR A 97 -0.48 1.64 7.26
CA TYR A 97 0.86 1.09 7.22
C TYR A 97 1.68 1.85 6.20
N PHE A 98 2.94 2.10 6.50
CA PHE A 98 3.84 2.84 5.62
C PHE A 98 5.15 2.09 5.44
N MET A 99 5.71 2.18 4.22
CA MET A 99 7.09 1.85 3.94
C MET A 99 7.72 2.92 3.05
N THR A 100 9.04 2.95 2.96
CA THR A 100 9.72 3.89 2.05
C THR A 100 9.59 3.42 0.60
N ILE A 101 9.80 4.34 -0.34
CA ILE A 101 9.83 4.02 -1.79
C ILE A 101 10.93 3.01 -2.07
N GLU A 102 12.12 3.21 -1.50
CA GLU A 102 13.27 2.32 -1.68
C GLU A 102 13.00 0.92 -1.15
N GLU A 103 12.42 0.81 0.05
CA GLU A 103 12.06 -0.48 0.63
C GLU A 103 11.03 -1.21 -0.24
N ALA A 104 9.96 -0.52 -0.66
CA ALA A 104 8.95 -1.08 -1.55
C ALA A 104 9.55 -1.58 -2.87
N ALA A 105 10.39 -0.75 -3.52
CA ALA A 105 11.05 -1.10 -4.77
C ALA A 105 11.95 -2.33 -4.62
N ASN A 106 12.78 -2.36 -3.57
CA ASN A 106 13.68 -3.49 -3.29
C ASN A 106 12.89 -4.79 -3.02
N LEU A 107 11.81 -4.72 -2.24
CA LEU A 107 10.98 -5.90 -1.97
C LEU A 107 10.23 -6.39 -3.21
N VAL A 108 9.77 -5.49 -4.09
CA VAL A 108 9.18 -5.85 -5.39
C VAL A 108 10.20 -6.57 -6.29
N LEU A 109 11.44 -6.08 -6.36
CA LEU A 109 12.51 -6.75 -7.10
C LEU A 109 12.81 -8.14 -6.52
N ASN A 110 12.90 -8.27 -5.20
CA ASN A 110 13.06 -9.55 -4.53
C ASN A 110 11.88 -10.50 -4.81
N ALA A 111 10.64 -10.02 -4.76
CA ALA A 111 9.46 -10.80 -5.12
C ALA A 111 9.53 -11.28 -6.57
N ALA A 112 9.98 -10.42 -7.49
CA ALA A 112 10.18 -10.79 -8.89
C ALA A 112 11.22 -11.93 -9.05
N VAL A 113 12.31 -11.91 -8.27
CA VAL A 113 13.35 -12.97 -8.31
C VAL A 113 12.75 -14.32 -7.89
N ILE A 114 12.01 -14.36 -6.78
CA ILE A 114 11.45 -15.60 -6.21
C ILE A 114 10.16 -16.08 -6.90
N ALA A 115 9.53 -15.23 -7.73
CA ALA A 115 8.28 -15.55 -8.43
C ALA A 115 8.42 -16.76 -9.36
N LYS A 116 7.46 -17.67 -9.28
CA LYS A 116 7.34 -18.90 -10.10
C LYS A 116 6.07 -18.89 -10.98
N GLY A 117 5.12 -18.00 -10.67
CA GLY A 117 3.87 -17.76 -11.39
C GLY A 117 2.61 -18.05 -10.57
N GLY A 118 1.72 -17.05 -10.53
CA GLY A 118 0.43 -17.13 -9.85
C GLY A 118 0.48 -16.83 -8.34
N GLU A 119 1.64 -16.39 -7.83
CA GLU A 119 1.73 -15.95 -6.44
C GLU A 119 1.12 -14.57 -6.27
N LEU A 120 0.41 -14.40 -5.17
CA LEU A 120 0.06 -13.11 -4.59
C LEU A 120 1.03 -12.86 -3.43
N PHE A 121 2.04 -12.05 -3.67
CA PHE A 121 2.99 -11.64 -2.65
C PHE A 121 2.43 -10.48 -1.81
N LEU A 122 2.71 -10.54 -0.52
CA LEU A 122 2.34 -9.53 0.48
C LEU A 122 3.63 -9.02 1.11
N LEU A 123 3.85 -7.72 1.09
CA LEU A 123 5.00 -7.12 1.75
C LEU A 123 4.71 -6.84 3.22
N ASP A 124 5.67 -7.15 4.08
CA ASP A 124 5.59 -6.80 5.49
C ASP A 124 5.65 -5.27 5.65
N MET A 125 4.56 -4.70 6.08
CA MET A 125 4.42 -3.25 6.25
C MET A 125 4.89 -2.75 7.61
N GLY A 126 5.41 -3.64 8.45
CA GLY A 126 5.87 -3.28 9.79
C GLY A 126 4.74 -2.84 10.73
N LYS A 127 4.99 -1.80 11.52
CA LYS A 127 4.05 -1.34 12.56
C LYS A 127 2.99 -0.38 11.97
N PRO A 128 1.74 -0.49 12.45
CA PRO A 128 0.68 0.44 12.06
C PRO A 128 0.92 1.83 12.64
N THR A 129 0.58 2.87 11.88
CA THR A 129 0.71 4.27 12.28
C THR A 129 -0.66 4.93 12.34
N LYS A 130 -1.01 5.51 13.49
CA LYS A 130 -2.18 6.38 13.63
C LYS A 130 -1.90 7.70 12.89
N ILE A 131 -2.76 8.06 11.94
CA ILE A 131 -2.57 9.27 11.13
C ILE A 131 -2.69 10.55 11.99
N TYR A 132 -3.51 10.52 13.04
CA TYR A 132 -3.59 11.61 14.02
C TYR A 132 -2.23 11.84 14.72
N SER A 133 -1.54 10.76 15.13
CA SER A 133 -0.21 10.87 15.75
C SER A 133 0.84 11.39 14.77
N LEU A 134 0.77 10.96 13.50
CA LEU A 134 1.63 11.47 12.44
C LEU A 134 1.43 12.97 12.23
N ALA A 135 0.17 13.46 12.19
CA ALA A 135 -0.14 14.88 12.08
C ALA A 135 0.47 15.69 13.23
N LYS A 136 0.30 15.23 14.48
CA LYS A 136 0.91 15.87 15.65
C LYS A 136 2.44 15.93 15.56
N GLN A 137 3.06 14.84 15.14
CA GLN A 137 4.52 14.77 14.98
C GLN A 137 5.01 15.78 13.92
N LEU A 138 4.31 15.91 12.78
CA LEU A 138 4.65 16.86 11.73
C LEU A 138 4.53 18.32 12.22
N ILE A 139 3.47 18.68 12.98
CA ILE A 139 3.34 20.00 13.59
C ILE A 139 4.56 20.30 14.46
N THR A 140 4.94 19.36 15.36
CA THR A 140 6.08 19.54 16.25
C THR A 140 7.41 19.63 15.50
N GLN A 141 7.59 18.87 14.43
CA GLN A 141 8.81 18.91 13.59
C GLN A 141 8.97 20.25 12.86
N GLN A 142 7.89 20.97 12.61
CA GLN A 142 7.93 22.34 12.05
C GLN A 142 8.14 23.43 13.14
N GLY A 143 8.39 23.03 14.40
CA GLY A 143 8.57 23.96 15.51
C GLY A 143 7.28 24.60 16.00
N LEU A 144 6.12 24.07 15.59
CA LEU A 144 4.79 24.58 15.91
C LEU A 144 4.10 23.74 16.98
N THR A 145 3.04 24.28 17.58
CA THR A 145 2.27 23.65 18.64
C THR A 145 0.86 23.28 18.16
N LEU A 146 0.35 22.14 18.67
CA LEU A 146 -1.02 21.74 18.41
C LEU A 146 -1.98 22.67 19.15
N LYS A 147 -2.98 23.17 18.44
CA LYS A 147 -4.12 23.89 19.01
C LYS A 147 -5.23 22.88 19.31
N ASP A 148 -5.51 22.68 20.59
CA ASP A 148 -6.57 21.81 21.09
C ASP A 148 -7.17 22.35 22.40
N GLU A 149 -7.99 21.55 23.07
CA GLU A 149 -8.64 21.92 24.34
C GLU A 149 -7.61 22.22 25.46
N ASN A 150 -6.45 21.56 25.43
CA ASN A 150 -5.38 21.74 26.42
C ASN A 150 -4.46 22.91 26.06
N ASN A 151 -4.41 23.30 24.78
CA ASN A 151 -3.60 24.42 24.29
C ASN A 151 -4.40 25.26 23.30
N ARG A 152 -5.25 26.15 23.81
CA ARG A 152 -6.11 27.02 22.99
C ARG A 152 -5.35 28.05 22.18
N ASN A 153 -4.11 28.38 22.59
CA ASN A 153 -3.22 29.32 21.91
C ASN A 153 -2.21 28.62 20.99
N GLY A 154 -2.41 27.33 20.73
CA GLY A 154 -1.56 26.60 19.79
C GLY A 154 -1.68 27.11 18.36
N ASP A 155 -0.71 26.77 17.53
CA ASP A 155 -0.55 27.32 16.18
C ASP A 155 -1.44 26.61 15.16
N ILE A 156 -1.51 25.28 15.21
CA ILE A 156 -2.17 24.45 14.18
C ILE A 156 -3.25 23.56 14.79
N GLU A 157 -4.47 23.68 14.29
CA GLU A 157 -5.60 22.82 14.65
C GLU A 157 -5.64 21.57 13.76
N ILE A 158 -6.11 20.42 14.32
CA ILE A 158 -6.45 19.22 13.52
C ILE A 158 -7.98 19.12 13.46
N LYS A 159 -8.54 19.33 12.27
CA LYS A 159 -9.99 19.28 12.01
C LYS A 159 -10.41 17.92 11.47
N ILE A 160 -11.38 17.29 12.12
CA ILE A 160 -11.97 16.04 11.66
C ILE A 160 -13.07 16.33 10.64
N THR A 161 -12.93 15.77 9.42
CA THR A 161 -13.84 16.05 8.29
C THR A 161 -14.88 14.97 8.04
N GLY A 162 -14.75 13.79 8.68
CA GLY A 162 -15.52 12.60 8.41
C GLY A 162 -14.87 11.69 7.37
N LEU A 163 -15.16 10.39 7.48
CA LEU A 163 -14.67 9.40 6.50
C LEU A 163 -15.26 9.67 5.12
N ARG A 164 -14.44 9.53 4.08
CA ARG A 164 -14.90 9.57 2.69
C ARG A 164 -15.72 8.32 2.36
N PRO A 165 -16.65 8.37 1.39
CA PRO A 165 -17.35 7.17 0.94
C PRO A 165 -16.36 6.06 0.54
N GLY A 166 -16.49 4.90 1.15
CA GLY A 166 -15.62 3.75 0.91
C GLY A 166 -14.21 3.86 1.53
N GLU A 167 -13.94 4.82 2.40
CA GLU A 167 -12.71 4.87 3.18
C GLU A 167 -12.80 3.95 4.39
N LYS A 168 -11.78 3.10 4.59
CA LYS A 168 -11.67 2.17 5.73
C LYS A 168 -10.89 2.81 6.87
N LEU A 169 -11.29 2.55 8.11
CA LEU A 169 -10.49 2.88 9.29
C LEU A 169 -9.18 2.09 9.33
N TYR A 170 -9.25 0.82 8.94
CA TYR A 170 -8.14 -0.14 8.92
C TYR A 170 -8.08 -0.79 7.55
N GLU A 171 -6.89 -0.87 6.95
CA GLU A 171 -6.65 -1.58 5.70
C GLU A 171 -6.10 -2.98 5.98
N GLU A 172 -6.45 -3.93 5.10
CA GLU A 172 -6.03 -5.34 5.16
C GLU A 172 -5.21 -5.68 3.92
N LEU A 173 -4.17 -6.51 4.07
CA LEU A 173 -3.38 -7.01 2.94
C LEU A 173 -3.91 -8.32 2.36
N LEU A 174 -4.70 -9.08 3.13
CA LEU A 174 -5.18 -10.41 2.77
C LEU A 174 -6.60 -10.63 3.31
N ILE A 175 -7.38 -11.43 2.57
CA ILE A 175 -8.64 -12.01 3.08
C ILE A 175 -8.28 -13.30 3.82
N GLY A 176 -8.29 -13.25 5.17
CA GLY A 176 -7.91 -14.39 6.02
C GLY A 176 -6.49 -14.28 6.62
N ASP A 177 -6.14 -15.21 7.50
CA ASP A 177 -5.02 -15.02 8.43
C ASP A 177 -3.81 -15.93 8.20
N ASN A 178 -3.63 -16.55 7.00
CA ASN A 178 -2.56 -17.51 6.77
C ASN A 178 -1.67 -17.19 5.56
N PRO A 179 -0.93 -16.07 5.56
CA PRO A 179 0.12 -15.88 4.58
C PRO A 179 1.28 -16.83 4.86
N GLN A 180 1.80 -17.45 3.82
CA GLN A 180 2.95 -18.36 3.92
C GLN A 180 4.25 -17.55 3.81
N LYS A 181 5.26 -17.96 4.57
CA LYS A 181 6.59 -17.35 4.54
C LYS A 181 7.31 -17.68 3.22
N THR A 182 8.10 -16.74 2.73
CA THR A 182 9.03 -16.98 1.64
C THR A 182 10.48 -17.08 2.18
N ILE A 183 11.44 -17.21 1.27
CA ILE A 183 12.86 -17.12 1.64
C ILE A 183 13.25 -15.71 2.15
N ASN A 184 12.52 -14.68 1.73
CA ASN A 184 12.71 -13.33 2.25
C ASN A 184 11.74 -13.11 3.44
N PRO A 185 12.23 -12.81 4.65
CA PRO A 185 11.39 -12.66 5.84
C PRO A 185 10.38 -11.52 5.76
N LYS A 186 10.58 -10.54 4.87
CA LYS A 186 9.66 -9.42 4.63
C LYS A 186 8.66 -9.66 3.49
N ILE A 187 8.70 -10.83 2.86
CA ILE A 187 7.79 -11.18 1.77
C ILE A 187 7.03 -12.44 2.15
N PHE A 188 5.73 -12.33 2.17
CA PHE A 188 4.82 -13.46 2.34
C PHE A 188 4.11 -13.75 1.02
N TYR A 189 3.51 -14.92 0.87
CA TYR A 189 2.62 -15.18 -0.26
C TYR A 189 1.31 -15.82 0.22
N ALA A 190 0.25 -15.58 -0.52
CA ALA A 190 -1.07 -16.14 -0.28
C ALA A 190 -1.67 -16.67 -1.58
N LYS A 191 -2.71 -17.49 -1.43
CA LYS A 191 -3.62 -17.90 -2.50
C LYS A 191 -4.99 -17.33 -2.16
N GLU A 192 -5.56 -16.54 -3.04
CA GLU A 192 -6.94 -16.03 -2.98
C GLU A 192 -7.72 -16.45 -4.21
#